data_228eece553dfbe6f6968b718926d6b88
#
_entry.id   228eece553dfbe6f6968b718926d6b88
#
_cell.length_a   1.000
_cell.length_b   1.000
_cell.length_c   1.000
_cell.angle_alpha   90.00
_cell.angle_beta   90.00
_cell.angle_gamma   90.00
#
_symmetry.space_group_name_H-M   'P 1'
#
loop_
_entity.id
_entity.type
_entity.pdbx_description
1 polymer ?
#
loop_
_entity_poly.entity_id
_entity_poly.type
_entity_poly.pdbx_seq_one_letter_code
_entity_poly.pdbx_strand_id
1 'polypeptide(L)'
;MRIVLLGAPGSGKGTQSQRLMQREHIPQISTGDLLRAAVACGSALGHKAKQAMDEGRLVEDELVLGMIRERLRKPDARRGFILDGFPRNLAQAQSLDRLLKTLRQPLDAVVQLEVDYPELVRRISGRRTCADCGRVFNVSTSPAQLKESEPCQCTGAPHRLIQRPDDNEATVAERLRVYEEKTRPLIEFYRARGLLRAINAEGGVEEVTERLEQALHAVPRGTTAVRGRVRRKPRRPAARRSPKAAPGSKAKRAARTTRAGAARVTRAAAAARVTRAAARRARGGRRRASPRGRARR
;
A
#
# COMPACT_ATOMS: atom_id res chain seq x y z
N MET A 1 7.07 7.44 -8.83
CA MET A 1 7.82 7.53 -7.57
C MET A 1 7.27 6.50 -6.58
N ARG A 2 8.14 5.75 -5.87
CA ARG A 2 7.76 4.68 -4.92
C ARG A 2 8.49 4.93 -3.62
N ILE A 3 7.76 5.36 -2.60
CA ILE A 3 8.37 5.80 -1.35
C ILE A 3 7.74 5.14 -0.14
N VAL A 4 8.52 5.09 0.92
CA VAL A 4 8.07 4.73 2.27
C VAL A 4 8.21 5.95 3.16
N LEU A 5 7.19 6.27 3.96
CA LEU A 5 7.30 7.24 5.03
C LEU A 5 7.49 6.52 6.37
N LEU A 6 8.62 6.79 7.00
CA LEU A 6 8.95 6.34 8.36
C LEU A 6 8.77 7.49 9.36
N GLY A 7 8.54 7.14 10.61
CA GLY A 7 8.42 8.08 11.70
C GLY A 7 7.49 7.57 12.79
N ALA A 8 7.63 8.11 13.98
CA ALA A 8 6.82 7.75 15.14
C ALA A 8 5.31 8.00 14.92
N PRO A 9 4.42 7.35 15.67
CA PRO A 9 3.03 7.79 15.76
C PRO A 9 2.96 9.30 16.05
N GLY A 10 2.11 10.03 15.35
CA GLY A 10 2.02 11.51 15.51
C GLY A 10 2.99 12.34 14.65
N SER A 11 3.97 11.76 13.96
CA SER A 11 4.95 12.52 13.17
C SER A 11 4.41 13.20 11.91
N GLY A 12 3.13 13.03 11.57
CA GLY A 12 2.52 13.70 10.41
C GLY A 12 2.56 12.90 9.10
N LYS A 13 2.99 11.63 9.10
CA LYS A 13 3.06 10.77 7.91
C LYS A 13 1.78 10.81 7.06
N GLY A 14 0.64 10.59 7.68
CA GLY A 14 -0.64 10.56 6.97
C GLY A 14 -0.99 11.89 6.30
N THR A 15 -0.73 13.03 6.97
CA THR A 15 -0.95 14.37 6.42
C THR A 15 -0.05 14.61 5.20
N GLN A 16 1.23 14.30 5.33
CA GLN A 16 2.21 14.47 4.26
C GLN A 16 1.96 13.50 3.09
N SER A 17 1.55 12.26 3.40
CA SER A 17 1.14 11.30 2.36
C SER A 17 -0.03 11.79 1.52
N GLN A 18 -1.05 12.37 2.16
CA GLN A 18 -2.22 12.91 1.44
C GLN A 18 -1.85 14.06 0.51
N ARG A 19 -0.99 14.99 0.98
CA ARG A 19 -0.50 16.10 0.16
C ARG A 19 0.31 15.61 -1.03
N LEU A 20 1.23 14.70 -0.76
CA LEU A 20 2.09 14.14 -1.79
C LEU A 20 1.27 13.30 -2.81
N MET A 21 0.24 12.59 -2.36
CA MET A 21 -0.71 11.88 -3.24
C MET A 21 -1.41 12.84 -4.21
N GLN A 22 -1.84 14.00 -3.72
CA GLN A 22 -2.50 15.02 -4.56
C GLN A 22 -1.55 15.65 -5.59
N ARG A 23 -0.28 15.89 -5.21
CA ARG A 23 0.71 16.53 -6.08
C ARG A 23 1.31 15.57 -7.11
N GLU A 24 1.65 14.36 -6.70
CA GLU A 24 2.32 13.38 -7.54
C GLU A 24 1.36 12.42 -8.26
N HIS A 25 0.06 12.50 -7.97
CA HIS A 25 -0.99 11.64 -8.54
C HIS A 25 -0.69 10.13 -8.40
N ILE A 26 -0.11 9.74 -7.26
CA ILE A 26 0.19 8.35 -6.88
C ILE A 26 -0.58 7.98 -5.62
N PRO A 27 -1.04 6.72 -5.47
CA PRO A 27 -1.86 6.33 -4.33
C PRO A 27 -1.06 6.30 -3.02
N GLN A 28 -1.69 6.77 -1.94
CA GLN A 28 -1.30 6.46 -0.58
C GLN A 28 -1.78 5.05 -0.21
N ILE A 29 -0.92 4.28 0.42
CA ILE A 29 -1.21 2.95 0.96
C ILE A 29 -0.90 2.98 2.45
N SER A 30 -1.91 3.30 3.24
CA SER A 30 -1.83 3.35 4.70
C SER A 30 -2.28 2.02 5.28
N THR A 31 -1.37 1.29 5.93
CA THR A 31 -1.73 0.02 6.61
C THR A 31 -2.73 0.25 7.75
N GLY A 32 -2.61 1.37 8.46
CA GLY A 32 -3.56 1.72 9.50
C GLY A 32 -4.97 1.90 8.98
N ASP A 33 -5.14 2.56 7.82
CA ASP A 33 -6.46 2.77 7.22
C ASP A 33 -7.04 1.48 6.63
N LEU A 34 -6.20 0.66 5.99
CA LEU A 34 -6.61 -0.66 5.49
C LEU A 34 -7.10 -1.56 6.63
N LEU A 35 -6.38 -1.59 7.77
CA LEU A 35 -6.78 -2.37 8.95
C LEU A 35 -8.06 -1.80 9.58
N ARG A 36 -8.19 -0.48 9.74
CA ARG A 36 -9.42 0.14 10.25
C ARG A 36 -10.62 -0.15 9.35
N ALA A 37 -10.46 -0.11 8.03
CA ALA A 37 -11.51 -0.50 7.10
C ALA A 37 -11.90 -1.97 7.26
N ALA A 38 -10.92 -2.87 7.41
CA ALA A 38 -11.17 -4.29 7.66
C ALA A 38 -11.92 -4.55 8.97
N VAL A 39 -11.60 -3.78 10.02
CA VAL A 39 -12.31 -3.82 11.31
C VAL A 39 -13.75 -3.32 11.13
N ALA A 40 -13.93 -2.20 10.46
CA ALA A 40 -15.27 -1.60 10.23
C ALA A 40 -16.19 -2.51 9.39
N CYS A 41 -15.63 -3.25 8.42
CA CYS A 41 -16.40 -4.24 7.64
C CYS A 41 -16.69 -5.53 8.40
N GLY A 42 -16.16 -5.75 9.62
CA GLY A 42 -16.30 -7.01 10.35
C GLY A 42 -15.67 -8.21 9.66
N SER A 43 -14.63 -8.00 8.83
CA SER A 43 -13.94 -9.10 8.15
C SER A 43 -13.17 -9.98 9.13
N ALA A 44 -12.88 -11.23 8.75
CA ALA A 44 -12.06 -12.14 9.56
C ALA A 44 -10.68 -11.53 9.89
N LEU A 45 -10.08 -10.81 8.94
CA LEU A 45 -8.87 -10.03 9.15
C LEU A 45 -9.09 -8.90 10.17
N GLY A 46 -10.21 -8.17 10.06
CA GLY A 46 -10.56 -7.09 10.97
C GLY A 46 -10.69 -7.58 12.42
N HIS A 47 -11.35 -8.71 12.64
CA HIS A 47 -11.46 -9.30 13.98
C HIS A 47 -10.09 -9.63 14.59
N LYS A 48 -9.18 -10.24 13.83
CA LYS A 48 -7.80 -10.53 14.27
C LYS A 48 -6.98 -9.26 14.53
N ALA A 49 -7.16 -8.23 13.70
CA ALA A 49 -6.41 -6.99 13.81
C ALA A 49 -6.88 -6.10 14.96
N LYS A 50 -8.18 -6.12 15.28
CA LYS A 50 -8.81 -5.20 16.23
C LYS A 50 -8.11 -5.20 17.58
N GLN A 51 -7.95 -6.36 18.19
CA GLN A 51 -7.33 -6.47 19.51
C GLN A 51 -5.91 -5.89 19.53
N ALA A 52 -5.08 -6.27 18.56
CA ALA A 52 -3.71 -5.75 18.47
C ALA A 52 -3.67 -4.23 18.30
N MET A 53 -4.61 -3.67 17.51
CA MET A 53 -4.71 -2.23 17.29
C MET A 53 -5.18 -1.48 18.55
N ASP A 54 -6.19 -2.01 19.26
CA ASP A 54 -6.72 -1.41 20.48
C ASP A 54 -5.66 -1.40 21.61
N GLU A 55 -4.77 -2.40 21.62
CA GLU A 55 -3.65 -2.51 22.55
C GLU A 55 -2.37 -1.79 22.08
N GLY A 56 -2.38 -1.16 20.90
CA GLY A 56 -1.21 -0.46 20.33
C GLY A 56 -0.10 -1.37 19.81
N ARG A 57 -0.33 -2.67 19.77
CA ARG A 57 0.62 -3.68 19.29
C ARG A 57 0.62 -3.78 17.75
N LEU A 58 1.63 -4.44 17.18
CA LEU A 58 1.67 -4.73 15.76
C LEU A 58 0.74 -5.91 15.43
N VAL A 59 0.02 -5.78 14.31
CA VAL A 59 -0.72 -6.89 13.71
C VAL A 59 0.28 -7.87 13.08
N GLU A 60 -0.08 -9.13 13.02
CA GLU A 60 0.73 -10.22 12.46
C GLU A 60 1.29 -9.89 11.07
N ASP A 61 2.59 -10.11 10.88
CA ASP A 61 3.33 -9.67 9.69
C ASP A 61 2.78 -10.27 8.39
N GLU A 62 2.36 -11.53 8.39
CA GLU A 62 1.82 -12.21 7.21
C GLU A 62 0.50 -11.59 6.74
N LEU A 63 -0.37 -11.22 7.70
CA LEU A 63 -1.64 -10.57 7.40
C LEU A 63 -1.41 -9.21 6.75
N VAL A 64 -0.54 -8.40 7.34
CA VAL A 64 -0.21 -7.06 6.81
C VAL A 64 0.46 -7.18 5.44
N LEU A 65 1.41 -8.09 5.27
CA LEU A 65 2.09 -8.32 4.01
C LEU A 65 1.12 -8.79 2.91
N GLY A 66 0.15 -9.64 3.27
CA GLY A 66 -0.91 -10.08 2.37
C GLY A 66 -1.73 -8.91 1.82
N MET A 67 -2.17 -8.00 2.70
CA MET A 67 -2.91 -6.78 2.32
C MET A 67 -2.08 -5.87 1.42
N ILE A 68 -0.81 -5.63 1.76
CA ILE A 68 0.10 -4.81 0.96
C ILE A 68 0.32 -5.43 -0.42
N ARG A 69 0.51 -6.74 -0.50
CA ARG A 69 0.67 -7.47 -1.77
C ARG A 69 -0.56 -7.31 -2.67
N GLU A 70 -1.74 -7.44 -2.11
CA GLU A 70 -3.00 -7.26 -2.84
C GLU A 70 -3.14 -5.81 -3.33
N ARG A 71 -2.87 -4.84 -2.46
CA ARG A 71 -2.98 -3.41 -2.78
C ARG A 71 -1.99 -2.97 -3.85
N LEU A 72 -0.75 -3.43 -3.81
CA LEU A 72 0.29 -3.10 -4.79
C LEU A 72 0.05 -3.73 -6.18
N ARG A 73 -0.78 -4.75 -6.28
CA ARG A 73 -1.17 -5.34 -7.57
C ARG A 73 -2.21 -4.53 -8.33
N LYS A 74 -2.90 -3.60 -7.66
CA LYS A 74 -3.90 -2.75 -8.31
C LYS A 74 -3.25 -1.86 -9.37
N PRO A 75 -3.96 -1.57 -10.48
CA PRO A 75 -3.41 -0.81 -11.61
C PRO A 75 -2.88 0.58 -11.24
N ASP A 76 -3.53 1.26 -10.30
CA ASP A 76 -3.17 2.60 -9.83
C ASP A 76 -1.78 2.65 -9.15
N ALA A 77 -1.36 1.57 -8.49
CA ALA A 77 -0.06 1.48 -7.85
C ALA A 77 1.12 1.24 -8.82
N ARG A 78 0.85 0.97 -10.10
CA ARG A 78 1.91 0.70 -11.08
C ARG A 78 2.77 1.93 -11.39
N ARG A 79 2.18 3.13 -11.37
CA ARG A 79 2.89 4.40 -11.63
C ARG A 79 3.76 4.83 -10.46
N GLY A 80 3.46 4.36 -9.27
CA GLY A 80 4.12 4.70 -8.02
C GLY A 80 3.17 4.54 -6.85
N PHE A 81 3.69 4.72 -5.66
CA PHE A 81 2.91 4.62 -4.42
C PHE A 81 3.65 5.25 -3.24
N ILE A 82 2.89 5.57 -2.21
CA ILE A 82 3.38 6.03 -0.91
C ILE A 82 2.96 4.99 0.12
N LEU A 83 3.91 4.31 0.75
CA LEU A 83 3.64 3.43 1.88
C LEU A 83 3.66 4.24 3.17
N ASP A 84 2.55 4.22 3.90
CA ASP A 84 2.39 4.87 5.21
C ASP A 84 2.11 3.82 6.29
N GLY A 85 2.98 3.77 7.31
CA GLY A 85 2.87 2.82 8.40
C GLY A 85 3.27 1.39 8.06
N PHE A 86 4.03 1.18 6.99
CA PHE A 86 4.65 -0.08 6.61
C PHE A 86 5.94 0.17 5.84
N PRO A 87 7.02 -0.59 6.12
CA PRO A 87 7.16 -1.63 7.14
C PRO A 87 7.28 -1.07 8.56
N ARG A 88 7.05 -1.91 9.59
CA ARG A 88 7.16 -1.54 11.00
C ARG A 88 8.21 -2.35 11.77
N ASN A 89 8.80 -3.36 11.13
CA ASN A 89 9.93 -4.12 11.67
C ASN A 89 10.83 -4.63 10.54
N LEU A 90 11.99 -5.17 10.90
CA LEU A 90 12.98 -5.65 9.93
C LEU A 90 12.48 -6.82 9.08
N ALA A 91 11.69 -7.73 9.65
CA ALA A 91 11.13 -8.87 8.92
C ALA A 91 10.16 -8.40 7.81
N GLN A 92 9.32 -7.41 8.13
CA GLN A 92 8.44 -6.75 7.15
C GLN A 92 9.25 -6.04 6.07
N ALA A 93 10.32 -5.31 6.41
CA ALA A 93 11.16 -4.62 5.45
C ALA A 93 11.82 -5.58 4.46
N GLN A 94 12.38 -6.68 4.94
CA GLN A 94 12.96 -7.72 4.09
C GLN A 94 11.90 -8.39 3.20
N SER A 95 10.70 -8.60 3.71
CA SER A 95 9.59 -9.18 2.95
C SER A 95 9.06 -8.21 1.89
N LEU A 96 9.03 -6.91 2.21
CA LEU A 96 8.71 -5.84 1.25
C LEU A 96 9.74 -5.81 0.12
N ASP A 97 11.03 -5.84 0.42
CA ASP A 97 12.10 -5.85 -0.59
C ASP A 97 11.94 -7.03 -1.56
N ARG A 98 11.66 -8.23 -1.04
CA ARG A 98 11.39 -9.41 -1.88
C ARG A 98 10.15 -9.23 -2.75
N LEU A 99 9.06 -8.71 -2.18
CA LEU A 99 7.83 -8.44 -2.90
C LEU A 99 8.04 -7.43 -4.03
N LEU A 100 8.65 -6.28 -3.74
CA LEU A 100 8.90 -5.23 -4.72
C LEU A 100 9.85 -5.67 -5.83
N LYS A 101 10.85 -6.49 -5.51
CA LYS A 101 11.73 -7.12 -6.49
C LYS A 101 10.94 -8.05 -7.44
N THR A 102 10.02 -8.85 -6.92
CA THR A 102 9.13 -9.71 -7.72
C THR A 102 8.21 -8.89 -8.62
N LEU A 103 7.69 -7.78 -8.13
CA LEU A 103 6.83 -6.86 -8.88
C LEU A 103 7.62 -5.95 -9.84
N ARG A 104 8.96 -5.97 -9.80
CA ARG A 104 9.85 -5.04 -10.54
C ARG A 104 9.56 -3.57 -10.23
N GLN A 105 9.26 -3.28 -8.99
CA GLN A 105 8.92 -1.95 -8.48
C GLN A 105 9.82 -1.57 -7.29
N PRO A 106 11.14 -1.41 -7.47
CA PRO A 106 12.04 -1.04 -6.39
C PRO A 106 11.64 0.31 -5.77
N LEU A 107 11.96 0.51 -4.49
CA LEU A 107 11.80 1.79 -3.82
C LEU A 107 12.75 2.82 -4.41
N ASP A 108 12.25 4.05 -4.54
CA ASP A 108 13.05 5.20 -4.95
C ASP A 108 13.67 5.90 -3.73
N ALA A 109 12.92 6.00 -2.62
CA ALA A 109 13.37 6.59 -1.37
C ALA A 109 12.56 6.10 -0.16
N VAL A 110 13.17 6.26 1.01
CA VAL A 110 12.51 6.13 2.32
C VAL A 110 12.73 7.42 3.08
N VAL A 111 11.65 8.11 3.44
CA VAL A 111 11.75 9.39 4.15
C VAL A 111 11.38 9.21 5.61
N GLN A 112 12.28 9.58 6.49
CA GLN A 112 12.07 9.63 7.93
C GLN A 112 11.58 11.02 8.33
N LEU A 113 10.43 11.08 8.99
CA LEU A 113 9.90 12.28 9.61
C LEU A 113 10.32 12.31 11.09
N GLU A 114 11.22 13.21 11.43
CA GLU A 114 11.75 13.40 12.78
C GLU A 114 10.93 14.46 13.51
N VAL A 115 10.49 14.13 14.72
CA VAL A 115 9.70 14.99 15.60
C VAL A 115 10.04 14.64 17.03
N ASP A 116 10.18 15.64 17.88
CA ASP A 116 10.47 15.48 19.29
C ASP A 116 9.30 14.84 20.05
N TYR A 117 9.63 14.10 21.11
CA TYR A 117 8.65 13.32 21.89
C TYR A 117 7.49 14.17 22.46
N PRO A 118 7.71 15.34 23.07
CA PRO A 118 6.62 16.18 23.56
C PRO A 118 5.66 16.60 22.46
N GLU A 119 6.17 16.92 21.29
CA GLU A 119 5.37 17.32 20.13
C GLU A 119 4.56 16.14 19.57
N LEU A 120 5.13 14.93 19.58
CA LEU A 120 4.39 13.72 19.20
C LEU A 120 3.16 13.50 20.08
N VAL A 121 3.33 13.59 21.41
CA VAL A 121 2.23 13.43 22.37
C VAL A 121 1.18 14.51 22.14
N ARG A 122 1.57 15.78 21.99
CA ARG A 122 0.68 16.90 21.70
C ARG A 122 -0.13 16.67 20.41
N ARG A 123 0.53 16.18 19.36
CA ARG A 123 -0.13 15.90 18.06
C ARG A 123 -1.11 14.74 18.15
N ILE A 124 -0.78 13.69 18.88
CA ILE A 124 -1.66 12.53 18.98
C ILE A 124 -2.90 12.84 19.82
N SER A 125 -2.73 13.51 20.97
CA SER A 125 -3.85 13.88 21.84
C SER A 125 -4.81 14.87 21.17
N GLY A 126 -4.27 15.78 20.35
CA GLY A 126 -5.05 16.74 19.56
C GLY A 126 -5.68 16.16 18.30
N ARG A 127 -5.35 14.93 17.90
CA ARG A 127 -5.85 14.34 16.66
C ARG A 127 -7.35 14.06 16.70
N ARG A 128 -8.03 14.42 15.62
CA ARG A 128 -9.44 14.11 15.38
C ARG A 128 -9.57 13.54 13.97
N THR A 129 -10.53 12.68 13.79
CA THR A 129 -10.80 12.05 12.47
C THR A 129 -12.27 12.21 12.16
N CYS A 130 -12.60 12.61 10.94
CA CYS A 130 -13.99 12.61 10.51
C CYS A 130 -14.50 11.16 10.41
N ALA A 131 -15.61 10.87 11.08
CA ALA A 131 -16.20 9.55 11.09
C ALA A 131 -16.70 9.10 9.70
N ASP A 132 -17.02 10.06 8.83
CA ASP A 132 -17.63 9.79 7.53
C ASP A 132 -16.61 9.63 6.41
N CYS A 133 -15.62 10.56 6.30
CA CYS A 133 -14.64 10.54 5.22
C CYS A 133 -13.22 10.14 5.65
N GLY A 134 -12.97 9.94 6.94
CA GLY A 134 -11.64 9.58 7.46
C GLY A 134 -10.60 10.70 7.45
N ARG A 135 -10.94 11.92 7.00
CA ARG A 135 -10.02 13.07 6.99
C ARG A 135 -9.53 13.36 8.41
N VAL A 136 -8.24 13.61 8.54
CA VAL A 136 -7.59 13.86 9.83
C VAL A 136 -7.44 15.34 10.06
N PHE A 137 -7.77 15.78 11.27
CA PHE A 137 -7.64 17.14 11.78
C PHE A 137 -6.85 17.12 13.08
N ASN A 138 -6.34 18.28 13.49
CA ASN A 138 -5.67 18.42 14.77
C ASN A 138 -6.12 19.70 15.48
N VAL A 139 -6.71 19.54 16.67
CA VAL A 139 -7.26 20.67 17.47
C VAL A 139 -6.13 21.50 18.12
N SER A 140 -4.96 20.91 18.33
CA SER A 140 -3.85 21.55 19.04
C SER A 140 -2.85 22.24 18.11
N THR A 141 -2.64 21.70 16.91
CA THR A 141 -1.61 22.20 15.97
C THR A 141 -2.19 22.97 14.78
N SER A 142 -3.46 22.77 14.46
CA SER A 142 -4.09 23.40 13.30
C SER A 142 -5.56 23.77 13.58
N PRO A 143 -5.85 24.57 14.62
CA PRO A 143 -7.22 24.94 14.98
C PRO A 143 -7.94 25.75 13.89
N ALA A 144 -7.21 26.53 13.10
CA ALA A 144 -7.77 27.28 11.98
C ALA A 144 -8.36 26.35 10.90
N GLN A 145 -7.67 25.27 10.56
CA GLN A 145 -8.16 24.30 9.58
C GLN A 145 -9.49 23.63 9.95
N LEU A 146 -9.82 23.59 11.25
CA LEU A 146 -11.09 23.08 11.72
C LEU A 146 -12.26 24.05 11.45
N LYS A 147 -12.00 25.36 11.56
CA LYS A 147 -13.00 26.40 11.34
C LYS A 147 -13.23 26.67 9.86
N GLU A 148 -12.19 26.56 9.06
CA GLU A 148 -12.17 26.87 7.61
C GLU A 148 -12.32 25.63 6.72
N SER A 149 -12.51 24.44 7.34
CA SER A 149 -12.63 23.21 6.55
C SER A 149 -13.89 23.20 5.70
N GLU A 150 -13.70 22.88 4.43
CA GLU A 150 -14.83 22.59 3.53
C GLU A 150 -15.75 21.50 4.12
N PRO A 151 -17.04 21.52 3.80
CA PRO A 151 -17.94 20.44 4.19
C PRO A 151 -17.42 19.05 3.81
N CYS A 152 -17.79 18.05 4.61
CA CYS A 152 -17.43 16.67 4.32
C CYS A 152 -17.96 16.26 2.95
N GLN A 153 -17.06 15.88 2.05
CA GLN A 153 -17.41 15.48 0.67
C GLN A 153 -18.34 14.26 0.59
N CYS A 154 -18.39 13.44 1.67
CA CYS A 154 -19.27 12.28 1.72
C CYS A 154 -20.70 12.61 2.09
N THR A 155 -20.91 13.68 2.88
CA THR A 155 -22.21 14.01 3.47
C THR A 155 -22.72 15.41 3.10
N GLY A 156 -21.84 16.28 2.60
CA GLY A 156 -22.14 17.70 2.37
C GLY A 156 -22.36 18.52 3.65
N ALA A 157 -22.23 17.91 4.82
CA ALA A 157 -22.39 18.50 6.15
C ALA A 157 -21.05 18.79 6.81
N PRO A 158 -20.99 19.55 7.92
CA PRO A 158 -19.77 19.71 8.70
C PRO A 158 -19.18 18.38 9.12
N HIS A 159 -17.83 18.31 9.21
CA HIS A 159 -17.14 17.10 9.60
C HIS A 159 -17.55 16.63 11.00
N ARG A 160 -17.97 15.38 11.13
CA ARG A 160 -18.24 14.74 12.42
C ARG A 160 -16.93 14.20 13.00
N LEU A 161 -16.30 14.98 13.85
CA LEU A 161 -14.99 14.69 14.40
C LEU A 161 -15.05 13.74 15.59
N ILE A 162 -14.31 12.65 15.52
CA ILE A 162 -14.15 11.69 16.62
C ILE A 162 -12.67 11.51 16.94
N GLN A 163 -12.37 11.19 18.18
CA GLN A 163 -11.04 10.71 18.57
C GLN A 163 -10.95 9.21 18.22
N ARG A 164 -9.80 8.78 17.70
CA ARG A 164 -9.60 7.36 17.42
C ARG A 164 -9.52 6.56 18.71
N PRO A 165 -10.03 5.32 18.75
CA PRO A 165 -9.92 4.46 19.95
C PRO A 165 -8.47 4.22 20.36
N ASP A 166 -7.53 4.20 19.41
CA ASP A 166 -6.10 3.99 19.63
C ASP A 166 -5.31 5.29 19.96
N ASP A 167 -5.99 6.39 20.23
CA ASP A 167 -5.37 7.67 20.63
C ASP A 167 -5.59 8.01 22.12
N ASN A 168 -5.88 7.02 22.95
CA ASN A 168 -5.85 7.17 24.40
C ASN A 168 -4.40 7.09 24.92
N GLU A 169 -4.14 7.68 26.08
CA GLU A 169 -2.80 7.85 26.63
C GLU A 169 -2.01 6.54 26.76
N ALA A 170 -2.65 5.51 27.34
CA ALA A 170 -2.02 4.21 27.54
C ALA A 170 -1.61 3.54 26.21
N THR A 171 -2.52 3.56 25.23
CA THR A 171 -2.24 3.01 23.89
C THR A 171 -1.19 3.83 23.16
N VAL A 172 -1.18 5.15 23.32
CA VAL A 172 -0.15 6.02 22.71
C VAL A 172 1.23 5.70 23.27
N ALA A 173 1.35 5.54 24.59
CA ALA A 173 2.63 5.17 25.23
C ALA A 173 3.14 3.83 24.70
N GLU A 174 2.26 2.83 24.59
CA GLU A 174 2.63 1.52 24.03
C GLU A 174 3.04 1.60 22.55
N ARG A 175 2.33 2.38 21.75
CA ARG A 175 2.68 2.59 20.33
C ARG A 175 4.04 3.26 20.15
N LEU A 176 4.41 4.19 21.02
CA LEU A 176 5.72 4.83 21.01
C LEU A 176 6.81 3.85 21.45
N ARG A 177 6.55 3.03 22.48
CA ARG A 177 7.45 1.97 22.91
C ARG A 177 7.70 0.94 21.79
N VAL A 178 6.64 0.46 21.16
CA VAL A 178 6.73 -0.49 20.02
C VAL A 178 7.46 0.15 18.83
N TYR A 179 7.27 1.44 18.59
CA TYR A 179 8.00 2.16 17.54
C TYR A 179 9.52 2.15 17.83
N GLU A 180 9.95 2.51 19.03
CA GLU A 180 11.36 2.52 19.41
C GLU A 180 12.01 1.14 19.29
N GLU A 181 11.33 0.10 19.77
CA GLU A 181 11.87 -1.26 19.76
C GLU A 181 11.87 -1.91 18.38
N LYS A 182 10.81 -1.76 17.61
CA LYS A 182 10.58 -2.53 16.39
C LYS A 182 10.83 -1.74 15.10
N THR A 183 10.45 -0.45 15.10
CA THR A 183 10.43 0.35 13.87
C THR A 183 11.67 1.21 13.71
N ARG A 184 12.19 1.79 14.78
CA ARG A 184 13.40 2.61 14.75
C ARG A 184 14.61 1.92 14.12
N PRO A 185 14.86 0.62 14.31
CA PRO A 185 15.95 -0.08 13.63
C PRO A 185 15.89 -0.06 12.10
N LEU A 186 14.72 0.22 11.51
CA LEU A 186 14.59 0.41 10.06
C LEU A 186 15.37 1.60 9.52
N ILE A 187 15.61 2.61 10.34
CA ILE A 187 16.39 3.80 9.98
C ILE A 187 17.77 3.37 9.51
N GLU A 188 18.49 2.56 10.31
CA GLU A 188 19.81 2.05 9.95
C GLU A 188 19.74 1.07 8.78
N PHE A 189 18.70 0.24 8.73
CA PHE A 189 18.49 -0.69 7.63
C PHE A 189 18.39 0.01 6.27
N TYR A 190 17.65 1.12 6.19
CA TYR A 190 17.52 1.88 4.94
C TYR A 190 18.67 2.88 4.72
N ARG A 191 19.31 3.38 5.78
CA ARG A 191 20.53 4.19 5.69
C ARG A 191 21.67 3.40 5.05
N ALA A 192 21.90 2.18 5.50
CA ALA A 192 22.91 1.29 4.93
C ALA A 192 22.69 0.96 3.45
N ARG A 193 21.45 1.12 2.94
CA ARG A 193 21.08 0.94 1.53
C ARG A 193 21.12 2.22 0.70
N GLY A 194 21.42 3.36 1.30
CA GLY A 194 21.44 4.66 0.64
C GLY A 194 20.05 5.19 0.25
N LEU A 195 18.98 4.57 0.76
CA LEU A 195 17.61 4.94 0.46
C LEU A 195 17.03 5.96 1.44
N LEU A 196 17.60 6.09 2.64
CA LEU A 196 17.07 6.95 3.70
C LEU A 196 17.30 8.43 3.42
N ARG A 197 16.27 9.21 3.68
CA ARG A 197 16.30 10.68 3.76
C ARG A 197 15.62 11.08 5.07
N ALA A 198 16.31 11.79 5.92
CA ALA A 198 15.74 12.31 7.17
C ALA A 198 15.33 13.78 6.99
N ILE A 199 14.16 14.15 7.47
CA ILE A 199 13.68 15.53 7.48
C ILE A 199 13.15 15.86 8.87
N ASN A 200 13.40 17.10 9.33
CA ASN A 200 12.70 17.64 10.49
C ASN A 200 11.23 17.87 10.10
N ALA A 201 10.31 17.25 10.83
CA ALA A 201 8.86 17.33 10.60
C ALA A 201 8.15 18.18 11.68
N GLU A 202 8.87 19.09 12.31
CA GLU A 202 8.34 20.13 13.18
C GLU A 202 7.99 21.40 12.41
N GLY A 203 7.10 22.21 12.99
CA GLY A 203 6.60 23.43 12.35
C GLY A 203 5.28 23.22 11.61
N GLY A 204 4.98 24.14 10.70
CA GLY A 204 3.76 24.15 9.91
C GLY A 204 3.68 23.02 8.89
N VAL A 205 2.46 22.63 8.54
CA VAL A 205 2.23 21.53 7.59
C VAL A 205 2.87 21.83 6.23
N GLU A 206 2.81 23.09 5.77
CA GLU A 206 3.39 23.53 4.50
C GLU A 206 4.92 23.43 4.51
N GLU A 207 5.56 23.92 5.56
CA GLU A 207 7.02 23.88 5.72
C GLU A 207 7.55 22.43 5.68
N VAL A 208 6.84 21.52 6.36
CA VAL A 208 7.20 20.09 6.33
C VAL A 208 6.98 19.50 4.93
N THR A 209 5.95 19.95 4.21
CA THR A 209 5.72 19.52 2.82
C THR A 209 6.87 19.94 1.92
N GLU A 210 7.33 21.19 2.03
CA GLU A 210 8.45 21.70 1.25
C GLU A 210 9.76 20.94 1.54
N ARG A 211 10.07 20.70 2.82
CA ARG A 211 11.24 19.88 3.21
C ARG A 211 11.16 18.46 2.65
N LEU A 212 9.97 17.86 2.67
CA LEU A 212 9.73 16.54 2.10
C LEU A 212 9.99 16.53 0.59
N GLU A 213 9.49 17.51 -0.13
CA GLU A 213 9.69 17.64 -1.57
C GLU A 213 11.14 17.85 -1.94
N GLN A 214 11.84 18.75 -1.23
CA GLN A 214 13.27 18.95 -1.41
C GLN A 214 14.07 17.66 -1.22
N ALA A 215 13.75 16.88 -0.17
CA ALA A 215 14.38 15.60 0.09
C ALA A 215 14.11 14.57 -1.02
N LEU A 216 12.93 14.62 -1.66
CA LEU A 216 12.55 13.73 -2.75
C LEU A 216 13.11 14.17 -4.11
N HIS A 217 13.23 15.48 -4.37
CA HIS A 217 13.86 16.00 -5.58
C HIS A 217 15.36 15.74 -5.66
N ALA A 218 16.03 15.58 -4.52
CA ALA A 218 17.43 15.14 -4.45
C ALA A 218 17.65 13.68 -4.90
N VAL A 219 16.57 12.91 -5.10
CA VAL A 219 16.63 11.55 -5.63
C VAL A 219 16.68 11.61 -7.17
N PRO A 220 17.69 11.06 -7.84
CA PRO A 220 17.67 10.94 -9.30
C PRO A 220 16.41 10.17 -9.73
N ARG A 221 15.51 10.82 -10.45
CA ARG A 221 14.31 10.16 -10.97
C ARG A 221 14.74 9.03 -11.90
N GLY A 222 14.69 7.79 -11.36
CA GLY A 222 14.74 6.54 -12.11
C GLY A 222 15.85 6.39 -13.14
N THR A 223 17.05 6.01 -12.76
CA THR A 223 17.86 5.17 -13.63
C THR A 223 17.34 3.73 -13.52
N THR A 224 16.30 3.43 -14.29
CA THR A 224 16.04 2.09 -14.75
C THR A 224 17.30 1.59 -15.45
N ALA A 225 17.83 0.47 -14.97
CA ALA A 225 18.91 -0.28 -15.54
C ALA A 225 20.32 0.01 -14.98
N VAL A 226 20.63 -0.69 -13.89
CA VAL A 226 21.92 -1.35 -13.87
C VAL A 226 21.92 -2.36 -15.05
N ARG A 227 22.13 -1.88 -16.26
CA ARG A 227 22.68 -2.69 -17.32
C ARG A 227 24.11 -2.98 -16.88
N GLY A 228 24.29 -4.14 -16.24
CA GLY A 228 25.61 -4.74 -16.12
C GLY A 228 26.27 -4.67 -17.50
N ARG A 229 27.18 -3.73 -17.66
CA ARG A 229 28.13 -3.74 -18.75
C ARG A 229 28.97 -4.99 -18.52
N VAL A 230 28.47 -6.15 -18.97
CA VAL A 230 29.33 -7.29 -19.24
C VAL A 230 30.35 -6.76 -20.25
N ARG A 231 31.57 -6.44 -19.78
CA ARG A 231 32.71 -6.21 -20.61
C ARG A 231 32.88 -7.45 -21.49
N ARG A 232 32.33 -7.38 -22.71
CA ARG A 232 32.67 -8.34 -23.75
C ARG A 232 34.18 -8.18 -23.99
N LYS A 233 34.94 -9.20 -23.57
CA LYS A 233 36.33 -9.34 -23.99
C LYS A 233 36.36 -9.21 -25.51
N PRO A 234 37.34 -8.45 -26.08
CA PRO A 234 37.49 -8.34 -27.52
C PRO A 234 37.75 -9.75 -28.08
N ARG A 235 36.92 -10.17 -29.02
CA ARG A 235 37.14 -11.37 -29.81
C ARG A 235 38.45 -11.17 -30.57
N ARG A 236 39.43 -12.03 -30.35
CA ARG A 236 40.61 -12.17 -31.22
C ARG A 236 40.16 -12.40 -32.67
N PRO A 237 40.73 -11.75 -33.66
CA PRO A 237 40.43 -12.02 -35.06
C PRO A 237 40.85 -13.45 -35.42
N ALA A 238 39.88 -14.21 -35.95
CA ALA A 238 40.13 -15.54 -36.48
C ALA A 238 41.06 -15.44 -37.71
N ALA A 239 42.15 -16.17 -37.66
CA ALA A 239 43.09 -16.31 -38.76
C ALA A 239 42.36 -16.85 -40.01
N ARG A 240 42.56 -16.16 -41.14
CA ARG A 240 42.15 -16.56 -42.48
C ARG A 240 42.73 -17.93 -42.79
N ARG A 241 41.90 -18.94 -42.93
CA ARG A 241 42.26 -20.21 -43.61
C ARG A 241 41.81 -20.12 -45.05
N SER A 242 42.77 -20.31 -45.94
CA SER A 242 42.66 -20.43 -47.39
C SER A 242 41.83 -21.64 -47.81
N PRO A 243 41.19 -21.59 -49.00
CA PRO A 243 40.32 -22.68 -49.47
C PRO A 243 41.10 -23.85 -50.04
N LYS A 244 40.75 -25.05 -49.65
CA LYS A 244 41.16 -26.29 -50.36
C LYS A 244 39.96 -26.91 -51.05
N ALA A 245 40.24 -27.26 -52.30
CA ALA A 245 39.38 -27.76 -53.37
C ALA A 245 38.50 -28.98 -52.99
N ALA A 246 37.37 -29.07 -53.67
CA ALA A 246 36.53 -30.27 -53.79
C ALA A 246 37.22 -31.31 -54.68
N PRO A 247 36.83 -32.59 -54.57
CA PRO A 247 36.00 -33.12 -55.61
C PRO A 247 34.93 -34.19 -55.19
N GLY A 248 33.89 -34.27 -55.99
CA GLY A 248 33.37 -35.52 -56.54
C GLY A 248 32.19 -36.19 -55.84
N SER A 249 30.98 -35.85 -56.32
CA SER A 249 29.90 -36.75 -56.72
C SER A 249 29.74 -38.12 -56.04
N LYS A 250 28.53 -38.43 -55.57
CA LYS A 250 27.65 -39.45 -56.12
C LYS A 250 26.28 -39.50 -55.43
N ALA A 251 25.28 -39.55 -56.26
CA ALA A 251 23.88 -39.68 -55.99
C ALA A 251 23.50 -41.09 -55.49
N LYS A 252 22.35 -41.09 -54.72
CA LYS A 252 21.30 -42.17 -54.70
C LYS A 252 20.27 -41.72 -53.70
N ARG A 253 19.11 -41.29 -54.09
CA ARG A 253 17.87 -41.86 -54.58
C ARG A 253 17.19 -42.79 -53.57
N ALA A 254 15.88 -42.47 -53.37
CA ALA A 254 14.75 -43.30 -52.93
C ALA A 254 14.59 -43.38 -51.39
N ALA A 255 13.39 -43.39 -50.83
CA ALA A 255 12.00 -43.40 -51.25
C ALA A 255 11.18 -43.00 -50.00
N ARG A 256 10.13 -42.19 -50.16
CA ARG A 256 8.70 -42.52 -50.05
C ARG A 256 8.27 -43.38 -48.84
N THR A 257 7.42 -42.81 -48.00
CA THR A 257 6.00 -43.25 -47.73
C THR A 257 5.49 -42.43 -46.54
N THR A 258 4.50 -41.59 -46.71
CA THR A 258 3.05 -41.66 -46.59
C THR A 258 2.49 -42.12 -45.23
N ARG A 259 1.71 -41.28 -44.66
CA ARG A 259 0.33 -41.37 -44.14
C ARG A 259 0.19 -40.58 -42.85
N ALA A 260 -0.56 -39.50 -42.84
CA ALA A 260 -2.04 -39.41 -42.76
C ALA A 260 -2.57 -39.80 -41.38
N GLY A 261 -3.25 -38.87 -40.76
CA GLY A 261 -4.10 -39.18 -39.64
C GLY A 261 -4.61 -37.91 -38.92
N ALA A 262 -5.71 -37.44 -39.42
CA ALA A 262 -6.53 -36.38 -38.82
C ALA A 262 -7.14 -36.81 -37.48
N ALA A 263 -7.32 -35.85 -36.58
CA ALA A 263 -8.51 -35.82 -35.76
C ALA A 263 -8.69 -34.39 -35.17
N ARG A 264 -9.56 -33.65 -35.78
CA ARG A 264 -10.33 -32.54 -35.24
C ARG A 264 -11.38 -33.14 -34.30
N VAL A 265 -11.51 -32.71 -33.08
CA VAL A 265 -12.80 -32.67 -32.39
C VAL A 265 -12.89 -31.45 -31.48
N THR A 266 -13.82 -30.64 -31.83
CA THR A 266 -14.52 -29.56 -31.15
C THR A 266 -15.11 -29.98 -29.81
N ARG A 267 -15.08 -29.11 -28.82
CA ARG A 267 -16.23 -28.89 -27.93
C ARG A 267 -16.13 -27.54 -27.22
N ALA A 268 -16.90 -26.63 -27.77
CA ALA A 268 -17.42 -25.47 -27.05
C ALA A 268 -18.70 -25.85 -26.28
N ALA A 269 -19.05 -25.00 -25.30
CA ALA A 269 -20.36 -24.94 -24.66
C ALA A 269 -20.65 -25.86 -23.47
N ALA A 270 -20.41 -25.32 -22.25
CA ALA A 270 -21.31 -25.48 -21.09
C ALA A 270 -20.91 -24.54 -19.96
N ALA A 271 -21.34 -23.27 -19.99
CA ALA A 271 -21.37 -22.37 -18.83
C ALA A 271 -22.42 -21.28 -19.00
N ALA A 272 -23.67 -21.65 -18.87
CA ALA A 272 -24.76 -20.69 -18.68
C ALA A 272 -25.98 -21.42 -18.16
N ARG A 273 -26.14 -21.53 -16.83
CA ARG A 273 -27.42 -21.80 -16.15
C ARG A 273 -27.20 -22.04 -14.66
N VAL A 274 -26.94 -21.01 -13.87
CA VAL A 274 -27.36 -20.93 -12.45
C VAL A 274 -27.37 -19.46 -12.07
N THR A 275 -28.38 -18.71 -12.47
CA THR A 275 -28.77 -17.43 -11.87
C THR A 275 -30.21 -17.12 -12.24
N ARG A 276 -31.16 -17.87 -11.64
CA ARG A 276 -32.58 -17.50 -11.62
C ARG A 276 -33.38 -18.34 -10.62
N ALA A 277 -33.04 -18.25 -9.34
CA ALA A 277 -33.87 -18.87 -8.29
C ALA A 277 -33.80 -18.18 -6.91
N ALA A 278 -33.44 -16.88 -6.82
CA ALA A 278 -33.42 -16.19 -5.53
C ALA A 278 -34.25 -14.86 -5.49
N ALA A 279 -35.12 -14.63 -6.46
CA ALA A 279 -35.90 -13.39 -6.52
C ALA A 279 -37.42 -13.60 -6.40
N ARG A 280 -37.89 -14.64 -5.67
CA ARG A 280 -39.32 -14.91 -5.54
C ARG A 280 -39.75 -15.30 -4.11
N ARG A 281 -39.14 -14.77 -3.05
CA ARG A 281 -39.62 -14.99 -1.67
C ARG A 281 -39.57 -13.73 -0.77
N ALA A 282 -39.92 -12.59 -1.27
CA ALA A 282 -40.08 -11.39 -0.46
C ALA A 282 -41.27 -10.51 -0.91
N ARG A 283 -42.41 -11.15 -1.22
CA ARG A 283 -43.71 -10.44 -1.35
C ARG A 283 -44.79 -11.36 -0.85
N GLY A 284 -45.21 -11.18 0.40
CA GLY A 284 -46.40 -11.86 0.96
C GLY A 284 -46.37 -11.87 2.46
N GLY A 285 -46.97 -10.89 3.10
CA GLY A 285 -47.12 -10.89 4.57
C GLY A 285 -47.50 -9.57 5.18
N ARG A 286 -48.35 -8.78 4.53
CA ARG A 286 -49.11 -7.76 5.25
C ARG A 286 -50.36 -8.43 5.81
N ARG A 287 -50.47 -8.59 7.12
CA ARG A 287 -51.74 -8.68 7.79
C ARG A 287 -51.80 -7.68 8.95
N ARG A 288 -52.78 -6.85 8.87
CA ARG A 288 -53.27 -5.86 9.82
C ARG A 288 -53.63 -6.52 11.15
N ALA A 289 -53.37 -5.87 12.26
CA ALA A 289 -54.21 -5.91 13.44
C ALA A 289 -54.20 -4.53 14.06
N SER A 290 -55.38 -3.94 14.08
CA SER A 290 -55.77 -2.69 14.68
C SER A 290 -56.17 -2.87 16.16
N PRO A 291 -56.44 -1.76 16.88
CA PRO A 291 -56.29 -1.65 18.34
C PRO A 291 -57.60 -1.70 19.09
N ARG A 292 -57.55 -2.05 20.37
CA ARG A 292 -58.53 -1.76 21.45
C ARG A 292 -57.78 -2.05 22.75
N GLY A 293 -57.79 -1.29 23.78
CA GLY A 293 -58.67 -0.26 24.24
C GLY A 293 -58.52 -0.18 25.76
N ARG A 294 -58.63 1.02 26.31
CA ARG A 294 -59.11 1.37 27.64
C ARG A 294 -58.44 0.75 28.89
N ALA A 295 -57.87 1.51 29.77
CA ALA A 295 -58.42 2.46 30.72
C ALA A 295 -58.26 1.97 32.19
N ARG A 296 -57.96 2.96 33.08
CA ARG A 296 -58.10 3.02 34.53
C ARG A 296 -57.08 2.21 35.37
N ARG A 297 -56.32 2.78 36.23
CA ARG A 297 -56.49 3.83 37.26
C ARG A 297 -55.19 4.56 37.48
#